data_007f256853087f83e9ea71efb434d044
#
_entry.id   007f256853087f83e9ea71efb434d044
#
_cell.length_a   1.000
_cell.length_b   1.000
_cell.length_c   1.000
_cell.angle_alpha   90.00
_cell.angle_beta   90.00
_cell.angle_gamma   90.00
#
_symmetry.space_group_name_H-M   'P 1'
#
loop_
_entity.id
_entity.type
_entity.pdbx_description
1 polymer ?
#
loop_
_entity_poly.entity_id
_entity_poly.type
_entity_poly.pdbx_seq_one_letter_code
_entity_poly.pdbx_strand_id
1 'polypeptide(L)'
;MLVSGPVAQEKQGIWLISVIGATLKKIRDDAYDASLSPDGSQIVFRDSITRDIWLMNADGGQARSFLKPEESYNLYSPTWFPNGKRILYAKYHENNGEVSLGLESRDLKGGDMVPLLSNPRLTDLCWGQSGQLIYSVRERPPNQYDSNLWEIRFDEGTGKPRGNPRRLTDWTGFIFVDPGLTADGNRFVFLNVRPQSDVYVAALTNGGSELKAPQRVTLDERTDWPGGWSLDSKTMFLYSDRNGNFDIYKQGLNERNAEPVATGSDEKWAPQITPDGKWVLYMQWSKAIDGPAVNSGKIMRSPLAGGPSEAVMDIKGHPETLFGDPTYSVGGFPSFRCRLHAPSGCVLAEKGDKQIVFTAFDPLQGRKAELAKISVDPDSANWDLSPDGTRVVVSIFDYKAADIQIASLAGGTPQKLSVMPWTELGAVAWAADGKSLFLASISSRGTSIVRMPLTGGPKLLFKQPSWDIFSLMPSPDGRYLAFGPVITTANAWTIASFPRK
;
A
#
# COMPACT_ATOMS: atom_id res chain seq x y z
N MET A 1 2.92 26.20 13.65
CA MET A 1 3.18 24.79 13.36
C MET A 1 3.38 24.65 11.85
N LEU A 2 4.44 23.95 11.42
CA LEU A 2 4.67 23.63 10.01
C LEU A 2 3.98 22.30 9.70
N VAL A 3 3.30 22.23 8.57
CA VAL A 3 2.61 21.02 8.08
C VAL A 3 2.92 20.86 6.61
N SER A 4 3.20 19.64 6.18
CA SER A 4 3.29 19.29 4.77
C SER A 4 2.21 18.25 4.43
N GLY A 5 1.52 18.46 3.31
CA GLY A 5 0.43 17.58 2.88
C GLY A 5 -0.64 18.33 2.09
N PRO A 6 -1.66 17.62 1.61
CA PRO A 6 -2.85 18.24 1.07
C PRO A 6 -3.71 18.81 2.20
N VAL A 7 -4.14 20.04 2.09
CA VAL A 7 -5.04 20.69 3.08
C VAL A 7 -6.31 21.15 2.38
N ALA A 8 -7.46 20.74 2.90
CA ALA A 8 -8.84 21.13 2.50
C ALA A 8 -9.17 20.77 1.06
N GLN A 9 -8.82 20.50 0.10
CA GLN A 9 -9.04 20.28 -1.36
C GLN A 9 -7.92 20.90 -2.19
N GLU A 10 -6.87 21.41 -1.53
CA GLU A 10 -5.74 21.95 -2.23
C GLU A 10 -4.70 20.88 -2.53
N LYS A 11 -3.82 21.17 -3.48
CA LYS A 11 -2.71 20.32 -3.85
C LYS A 11 -1.73 20.15 -2.69
N GLN A 12 -0.90 19.11 -2.79
CA GLN A 12 0.27 18.90 -1.94
C GLN A 12 1.07 20.20 -1.77
N GLY A 13 1.41 20.54 -0.53
CA GLY A 13 2.13 21.76 -0.24
C GLY A 13 2.64 21.87 1.20
N ILE A 14 3.35 22.97 1.48
CA ILE A 14 3.82 23.31 2.81
C ILE A 14 2.97 24.48 3.36
N TRP A 15 2.53 24.31 4.60
CA TRP A 15 1.63 25.24 5.26
C TRP A 15 2.14 25.63 6.65
N LEU A 16 1.89 26.86 7.04
CA LEU A 16 2.01 27.31 8.42
C LEU A 16 0.62 27.44 9.04
N ILE A 17 0.44 26.75 10.17
CA ILE A 17 -0.79 26.83 10.96
C ILE A 17 -0.50 27.59 12.24
N SER A 18 -1.23 28.67 12.47
CA SER A 18 -1.21 29.35 13.78
C SER A 18 -1.93 28.48 14.81
N VAL A 19 -1.27 28.20 15.93
CA VAL A 19 -1.89 27.50 17.07
C VAL A 19 -2.86 28.38 17.85
N ILE A 20 -2.80 29.70 17.61
CA ILE A 20 -3.70 30.70 18.18
C ILE A 20 -4.49 31.28 17.01
N GLY A 21 -5.78 30.94 16.90
CA GLY A 21 -6.67 31.49 15.86
C GLY A 21 -6.80 30.71 14.57
N ALA A 22 -6.24 29.50 14.47
CA ALA A 22 -6.42 28.55 13.36
C ALA A 22 -6.25 29.14 11.93
N THR A 23 -5.41 30.18 11.77
CA THR A 23 -5.10 30.70 10.44
C THR A 23 -4.13 29.80 9.72
N LEU A 24 -4.46 29.48 8.47
CA LEU A 24 -3.68 28.65 7.58
C LEU A 24 -3.01 29.53 6.52
N LYS A 25 -1.68 29.47 6.43
CA LYS A 25 -0.91 30.17 5.41
C LYS A 25 -0.14 29.16 4.57
N LYS A 26 -0.43 29.13 3.27
CA LYS A 26 0.36 28.36 2.31
C LYS A 26 1.73 29.02 2.12
N ILE A 27 2.79 28.22 2.17
CA ILE A 27 4.17 28.66 1.97
C ILE A 27 4.67 28.22 0.59
N ARG A 28 4.35 26.98 0.17
CA ARG A 28 4.83 26.43 -1.10
C ARG A 28 3.89 25.35 -1.60
N ASP A 29 3.70 25.30 -2.93
CA ASP A 29 3.09 24.19 -3.66
C ASP A 29 4.14 23.11 -4.01
N ASP A 30 3.65 21.94 -4.38
CA ASP A 30 4.45 20.81 -4.89
C ASP A 30 5.65 20.45 -3.99
N ALA A 31 5.43 20.46 -2.67
CA ALA A 31 6.44 20.18 -1.67
C ALA A 31 5.89 19.37 -0.49
N TYR A 32 6.72 18.52 0.11
CA TYR A 32 6.37 17.68 1.26
C TYR A 32 7.61 17.36 2.11
N ASP A 33 7.44 16.59 3.20
CA ASP A 33 8.50 16.24 4.15
C ASP A 33 9.26 17.47 4.68
N ALA A 34 8.51 18.49 5.10
CA ALA A 34 9.11 19.75 5.49
C ALA A 34 9.51 19.79 6.97
N SER A 35 10.72 20.28 7.25
CA SER A 35 11.25 20.48 8.60
C SER A 35 11.79 21.89 8.77
N LEU A 36 11.44 22.54 9.89
CA LEU A 36 11.91 23.88 10.25
C LEU A 36 13.27 23.78 10.94
N SER A 37 14.19 24.70 10.62
CA SER A 37 15.47 24.79 11.31
C SER A 37 15.29 25.09 12.80
N PRO A 38 16.24 24.70 13.66
CA PRO A 38 16.14 24.93 15.11
C PRO A 38 15.99 26.39 15.51
N ASP A 39 16.54 27.31 14.71
CA ASP A 39 16.41 28.77 14.90
C ASP A 39 15.14 29.37 14.26
N GLY A 40 14.36 28.54 13.57
CA GLY A 40 13.13 28.95 12.91
C GLY A 40 13.29 29.76 11.63
N SER A 41 14.52 29.92 11.12
CA SER A 41 14.81 30.81 9.99
C SER A 41 14.67 30.17 8.61
N GLN A 42 14.83 28.84 8.52
CA GLN A 42 14.83 28.09 7.27
C GLN A 42 13.95 26.85 7.31
N ILE A 43 13.50 26.41 6.14
CA ILE A 43 12.76 25.17 5.95
C ILE A 43 13.58 24.30 4.99
N VAL A 44 13.81 23.04 5.39
CA VAL A 44 14.24 21.98 4.48
C VAL A 44 13.02 21.17 4.05
N PHE A 45 12.92 20.79 2.80
CA PHE A 45 11.78 20.05 2.27
C PHE A 45 12.16 19.23 1.04
N ARG A 46 11.28 18.34 0.64
CA ARG A 46 11.38 17.57 -0.61
C ARG A 46 10.44 18.14 -1.65
N ASP A 47 10.95 18.39 -2.85
CA ASP A 47 10.14 18.80 -4.01
C ASP A 47 9.44 17.57 -4.60
N SER A 48 8.14 17.67 -4.88
CA SER A 48 7.32 16.55 -5.34
C SER A 48 7.55 16.18 -6.80
N ILE A 49 8.11 17.11 -7.59
CA ILE A 49 8.33 16.94 -9.03
C ILE A 49 9.73 16.39 -9.29
N THR A 50 10.74 17.09 -8.76
CA THR A 50 12.17 16.74 -8.99
C THR A 50 12.69 15.69 -8.02
N ARG A 51 11.99 15.49 -6.87
CA ARG A 51 12.40 14.64 -5.75
C ARG A 51 13.69 15.07 -5.04
N ASP A 52 14.21 16.26 -5.40
CA ASP A 52 15.36 16.88 -4.76
C ASP A 52 15.02 17.32 -3.33
N ILE A 53 16.04 17.43 -2.48
CA ILE A 53 15.95 18.14 -1.21
C ILE A 53 16.27 19.62 -1.46
N TRP A 54 15.41 20.50 -0.98
CA TRP A 54 15.51 21.95 -1.12
C TRP A 54 15.59 22.64 0.23
N LEU A 55 16.15 23.82 0.22
CA LEU A 55 16.18 24.78 1.33
C LEU A 55 15.50 26.07 0.91
N MET A 56 14.76 26.70 1.82
CA MET A 56 14.18 28.03 1.64
C MET A 56 14.11 28.77 2.98
N ASN A 57 13.89 30.07 2.96
CA ASN A 57 13.58 30.83 4.16
C ASN A 57 12.21 30.41 4.72
N ALA A 58 11.97 30.63 6.02
CA ALA A 58 10.71 30.27 6.66
C ALA A 58 9.48 31.01 6.10
N ASP A 59 9.67 32.12 5.40
CA ASP A 59 8.62 32.85 4.70
C ASP A 59 8.31 32.31 3.29
N GLY A 60 9.08 31.34 2.81
CA GLY A 60 9.01 30.73 1.47
C GLY A 60 9.98 31.35 0.44
N GLY A 61 10.71 32.40 0.81
CA GLY A 61 11.66 33.07 -0.06
C GLY A 61 12.97 32.30 -0.24
N GLN A 62 13.75 32.68 -1.26
CA GLN A 62 15.10 32.20 -1.54
C GLN A 62 15.24 30.67 -1.63
N ALA A 63 14.27 30.01 -2.23
CA ALA A 63 14.31 28.55 -2.39
C ALA A 63 15.46 28.13 -3.35
N ARG A 64 16.25 27.12 -2.90
CA ARG A 64 17.36 26.58 -3.67
C ARG A 64 17.46 25.07 -3.49
N SER A 65 17.88 24.35 -4.53
CA SER A 65 18.20 22.93 -4.43
C SER A 65 19.41 22.74 -3.52
N PHE A 66 19.31 21.83 -2.59
CA PHE A 66 20.37 21.47 -1.65
C PHE A 66 21.05 20.16 -2.05
N LEU A 67 20.24 19.14 -2.36
CA LEU A 67 20.75 17.81 -2.72
C LEU A 67 19.84 17.19 -3.78
N LYS A 68 20.45 16.70 -4.85
CA LYS A 68 19.81 15.91 -5.88
C LYS A 68 20.00 14.43 -5.60
N PRO A 69 18.98 13.59 -5.80
CA PRO A 69 19.17 12.15 -5.73
C PRO A 69 20.11 11.68 -6.84
N GLU A 70 20.96 10.71 -6.54
CA GLU A 70 21.68 9.95 -7.54
C GLU A 70 20.70 9.10 -8.36
N GLU A 71 21.08 8.72 -9.58
CA GLU A 71 20.28 7.82 -10.40
C GLU A 71 19.96 6.53 -9.62
N SER A 72 18.70 6.10 -9.65
CA SER A 72 18.15 4.94 -8.90
C SER A 72 17.97 5.13 -7.38
N TYR A 73 18.29 6.31 -6.82
CA TYR A 73 18.04 6.60 -5.41
C TYR A 73 16.88 7.58 -5.21
N ASN A 74 16.18 7.40 -4.12
CA ASN A 74 15.20 8.36 -3.61
C ASN A 74 15.64 8.91 -2.26
N LEU A 75 15.40 10.20 -2.04
CA LEU A 75 15.70 10.86 -0.79
C LEU A 75 14.39 11.17 -0.07
N TYR A 76 14.32 10.90 1.26
CA TYR A 76 13.10 11.06 2.06
C TYR A 76 13.38 11.74 3.39
N SER A 77 12.33 12.31 3.99
CA SER A 77 12.29 12.81 5.37
C SER A 77 13.49 13.68 5.76
N PRO A 78 13.82 14.74 4.98
CA PRO A 78 14.92 15.62 5.34
C PRO A 78 14.61 16.35 6.66
N THR A 79 15.54 16.36 7.60
CA THR A 79 15.40 17.03 8.88
C THR A 79 16.71 17.67 9.33
N TRP A 80 16.59 18.70 10.15
CA TRP A 80 17.74 19.42 10.68
C TRP A 80 18.39 18.67 11.85
N PHE A 81 19.72 18.67 11.90
CA PHE A 81 20.40 18.40 13.17
C PHE A 81 20.06 19.46 14.21
N PRO A 82 20.03 19.10 15.52
CA PRO A 82 19.65 20.04 16.58
C PRO A 82 20.47 21.34 16.62
N ASN A 83 21.71 21.31 16.17
CA ASN A 83 22.57 22.49 16.08
C ASN A 83 22.38 23.36 14.81
N GLY A 84 21.47 22.96 13.91
CA GLY A 84 21.18 23.68 12.67
C GLY A 84 22.28 23.69 11.62
N LYS A 85 23.35 22.88 11.77
CA LYS A 85 24.52 22.92 10.85
C LYS A 85 24.51 21.81 9.79
N ARG A 86 23.69 20.80 9.95
CA ARG A 86 23.61 19.64 9.07
C ARG A 86 22.16 19.27 8.78
N ILE A 87 21.93 18.66 7.63
CA ILE A 87 20.67 18.04 7.25
C ILE A 87 20.88 16.53 7.28
N LEU A 88 19.99 15.81 7.99
CA LEU A 88 19.81 14.37 7.92
C LEU A 88 18.74 14.07 6.88
N TYR A 89 18.88 12.99 6.15
CA TYR A 89 17.88 12.47 5.21
C TYR A 89 17.99 10.96 5.10
N ALA A 90 16.88 10.32 4.73
CA ALA A 90 16.85 8.91 4.39
C ALA A 90 17.17 8.74 2.89
N LYS A 91 18.06 7.80 2.57
CA LYS A 91 18.42 7.41 1.20
C LYS A 91 17.91 6.01 0.95
N TYR A 92 16.95 5.91 0.04
CA TYR A 92 16.30 4.66 -0.35
C TYR A 92 16.76 4.25 -1.74
N HIS A 93 17.06 2.99 -1.91
CA HIS A 93 17.38 2.38 -3.19
C HIS A 93 16.73 1.02 -3.28
N GLU A 94 16.15 0.74 -4.43
CA GLU A 94 15.64 -0.58 -4.75
C GLU A 94 16.24 -1.01 -6.10
N ASN A 95 16.90 -2.14 -6.09
CA ASN A 95 17.48 -2.73 -7.28
C ASN A 95 17.22 -4.23 -7.27
N ASN A 96 16.48 -4.72 -8.29
CA ASN A 96 16.11 -6.13 -8.43
C ASN A 96 15.50 -6.74 -7.15
N GLY A 97 14.73 -5.94 -6.40
CA GLY A 97 14.08 -6.34 -5.14
C GLY A 97 15.00 -6.30 -3.90
N GLU A 98 16.23 -5.89 -4.06
CA GLU A 98 17.06 -5.53 -2.92
C GLU A 98 16.73 -4.10 -2.49
N VAL A 99 16.15 -3.98 -1.29
CA VAL A 99 15.86 -2.69 -0.68
C VAL A 99 17.01 -2.31 0.24
N SER A 100 17.62 -1.16 0.00
CA SER A 100 18.52 -0.52 0.95
C SER A 100 17.93 0.79 1.45
N LEU A 101 17.88 0.95 2.76
CA LEU A 101 17.46 2.18 3.42
C LEU A 101 18.54 2.59 4.41
N GLY A 102 19.12 3.75 4.18
CA GLY A 102 20.16 4.33 5.03
C GLY A 102 19.86 5.76 5.43
N LEU A 103 20.33 6.17 6.59
CA LEU A 103 20.34 7.56 7.01
C LEU A 103 21.73 8.15 6.71
N GLU A 104 21.72 9.29 6.07
CA GLU A 104 22.92 10.07 5.75
C GLU A 104 22.77 11.50 6.24
N SER A 105 23.86 12.20 6.43
CA SER A 105 23.84 13.64 6.69
C SER A 105 24.87 14.41 5.86
N ARG A 106 24.53 15.68 5.55
CA ARG A 106 25.45 16.65 4.93
C ARG A 106 25.42 17.98 5.68
N ASP A 107 26.53 18.69 5.69
CA ASP A 107 26.56 20.07 6.16
C ASP A 107 25.91 21.02 5.13
N LEU A 108 25.53 22.21 5.58
CA LEU A 108 24.86 23.21 4.73
C LEU A 108 25.73 23.79 3.61
N LYS A 109 27.05 23.58 3.66
CA LYS A 109 27.99 24.04 2.65
C LYS A 109 28.21 23.01 1.55
N GLY A 110 27.53 21.86 1.63
CA GLY A 110 27.65 20.76 0.67
C GLY A 110 28.92 19.92 0.83
N GLY A 111 29.50 19.91 2.04
CA GLY A 111 30.67 19.09 2.40
C GLY A 111 30.37 17.58 2.38
N ASP A 112 31.32 16.79 2.89
CA ASP A 112 31.29 15.34 2.82
C ASP A 112 30.00 14.75 3.42
N MET A 113 29.46 13.78 2.70
CA MET A 113 28.38 12.94 3.18
C MET A 113 28.91 12.04 4.32
N VAL A 114 28.14 11.97 5.40
CA VAL A 114 28.42 11.09 6.53
C VAL A 114 27.30 10.05 6.63
N PRO A 115 27.62 8.74 6.43
CA PRO A 115 26.64 7.69 6.65
C PRO A 115 26.41 7.52 8.16
N LEU A 116 25.16 7.38 8.56
CA LEU A 116 24.75 7.35 9.95
C LEU A 116 24.28 5.97 10.40
N LEU A 117 23.37 5.39 9.64
CA LEU A 117 22.69 4.14 9.97
C LEU A 117 22.20 3.51 8.66
N SER A 118 22.29 2.17 8.59
CA SER A 118 21.64 1.40 7.50
C SER A 118 20.77 0.33 8.13
N ASN A 119 19.47 0.37 7.82
CA ASN A 119 18.50 -0.63 8.25
C ASN A 119 17.29 -0.62 7.31
N PRO A 120 17.03 -1.68 6.52
CA PRO A 120 15.92 -1.73 5.59
C PRO A 120 14.54 -1.73 6.28
N ARG A 121 14.48 -1.99 7.59
CA ARG A 121 13.26 -2.00 8.39
C ARG A 121 12.99 -0.70 9.15
N LEU A 122 13.80 0.33 8.94
CA LEU A 122 13.58 1.66 9.52
C LEU A 122 12.30 2.25 8.93
N THR A 123 11.45 2.86 9.79
CA THR A 123 10.18 3.44 9.34
C THR A 123 10.11 4.93 9.56
N ASP A 124 10.44 5.41 10.76
CA ASP A 124 10.25 6.81 11.11
C ASP A 124 11.30 7.27 12.13
N LEU A 125 11.46 8.58 12.31
CA LEU A 125 12.49 9.12 13.18
C LEU A 125 12.13 10.51 13.75
N CYS A 126 12.71 10.85 14.90
CA CYS A 126 12.71 12.21 15.42
C CYS A 126 14.00 12.51 16.20
N TRP A 127 14.35 13.80 16.27
CA TRP A 127 15.43 14.24 17.12
C TRP A 127 15.01 14.42 18.56
N GLY A 128 15.85 13.92 19.47
CA GLY A 128 15.85 14.23 20.87
C GLY A 128 16.88 15.32 21.21
N GLN A 129 17.17 15.44 22.50
CA GLN A 129 18.15 16.42 22.98
C GLN A 129 19.60 15.93 22.74
N SER A 130 20.53 16.89 22.59
CA SER A 130 21.99 16.62 22.57
C SER A 130 22.40 15.55 21.55
N GLY A 131 21.91 15.66 20.32
CA GLY A 131 22.27 14.76 19.23
C GLY A 131 21.71 13.34 19.37
N GLN A 132 20.69 13.13 20.22
CA GLN A 132 19.95 11.86 20.28
C GLN A 132 18.98 11.75 19.10
N LEU A 133 19.09 10.68 18.32
CA LEU A 133 18.11 10.30 17.32
C LEU A 133 17.28 9.13 17.84
N ILE A 134 15.97 9.29 17.88
CA ILE A 134 15.01 8.23 18.18
C ILE A 134 14.41 7.81 16.85
N TYR A 135 14.35 6.52 16.59
CA TYR A 135 13.81 5.99 15.35
C TYR A 135 13.06 4.69 15.58
N SER A 136 12.09 4.42 14.72
CA SER A 136 11.32 3.18 14.76
C SER A 136 11.84 2.17 13.75
N VAL A 137 11.81 0.90 14.15
CA VAL A 137 12.23 -0.23 13.32
C VAL A 137 11.13 -1.28 13.36
N ARG A 138 10.68 -1.74 12.21
CA ARG A 138 9.74 -2.87 12.10
C ARG A 138 10.34 -4.12 12.70
N GLU A 139 9.49 -4.90 13.34
CA GLU A 139 9.89 -6.16 13.94
C GLU A 139 10.12 -7.24 12.87
N ARG A 140 10.71 -8.34 13.29
CA ARG A 140 10.83 -9.55 12.47
C ARG A 140 9.55 -10.38 12.56
N PRO A 141 9.28 -11.25 11.58
CA PRO A 141 8.24 -12.25 11.71
C PRO A 141 8.31 -13.02 13.05
N PRO A 142 7.17 -13.30 13.71
CA PRO A 142 5.82 -13.14 13.20
C PRO A 142 5.20 -11.75 13.43
N ASN A 143 5.92 -10.80 13.98
CA ASN A 143 5.42 -9.46 14.36
C ASN A 143 5.85 -8.36 13.35
N GLN A 144 6.03 -8.70 12.09
CA GLN A 144 6.56 -7.78 11.06
C GLN A 144 5.72 -6.53 10.79
N TYR A 145 4.48 -6.49 11.28
CA TYR A 145 3.59 -5.32 11.20
C TYR A 145 3.68 -4.40 12.42
N ASP A 146 4.41 -4.83 13.45
CA ASP A 146 4.72 -3.99 14.60
C ASP A 146 6.05 -3.26 14.38
N SER A 147 6.25 -2.15 15.08
CA SER A 147 7.55 -1.49 15.16
C SER A 147 7.94 -1.20 16.61
N ASN A 148 9.23 -1.06 16.87
CA ASN A 148 9.74 -0.66 18.16
C ASN A 148 10.74 0.48 18.04
N LEU A 149 10.87 1.25 19.13
CA LEU A 149 11.72 2.42 19.18
C LEU A 149 13.16 2.03 19.54
N TRP A 150 14.07 2.68 18.87
CA TRP A 150 15.51 2.61 19.07
C TRP A 150 16.08 4.00 19.22
N GLU A 151 17.24 4.13 19.85
CA GLU A 151 18.01 5.36 19.91
C GLU A 151 19.45 5.16 19.49
N ILE A 152 20.03 6.21 18.95
CA ILE A 152 21.47 6.37 18.76
C ILE A 152 21.83 7.84 18.99
N ARG A 153 23.04 8.10 19.45
CA ARG A 153 23.55 9.46 19.62
C ARG A 153 24.57 9.81 18.56
N PHE A 154 24.59 11.07 18.18
CA PHE A 154 25.54 11.61 17.23
C PHE A 154 26.34 12.75 17.82
N ASP A 155 27.59 12.88 17.37
CA ASP A 155 28.35 14.09 17.55
C ASP A 155 27.80 15.17 16.62
N GLU A 156 27.22 16.22 17.17
CA GLU A 156 26.55 17.25 16.39
C GLU A 156 27.50 18.04 15.48
N GLY A 157 28.78 18.14 15.83
CA GLY A 157 29.76 18.84 15.02
C GLY A 157 30.19 18.05 13.78
N THR A 158 30.51 16.78 13.97
CA THR A 158 30.98 15.90 12.90
C THR A 158 29.89 15.11 12.20
N GLY A 159 28.73 14.98 12.84
CA GLY A 159 27.63 14.12 12.39
C GLY A 159 27.90 12.62 12.57
N LYS A 160 28.98 12.21 13.21
CA LYS A 160 29.34 10.80 13.40
C LYS A 160 28.57 10.17 14.57
N PRO A 161 28.22 8.86 14.47
CA PRO A 161 27.56 8.18 15.57
C PRO A 161 28.47 8.04 16.80
N ARG A 162 27.87 8.13 17.99
CA ARG A 162 28.51 7.91 19.29
C ARG A 162 27.90 6.65 19.94
N GLY A 163 28.63 5.56 19.94
CA GLY A 163 28.18 4.28 20.48
C GLY A 163 27.33 3.46 19.50
N ASN A 164 26.68 2.43 20.03
CA ASN A 164 25.80 1.54 19.28
C ASN A 164 24.33 1.90 19.47
N PRO A 165 23.47 1.57 18.51
CA PRO A 165 22.02 1.67 18.70
C PRO A 165 21.52 0.90 19.91
N ARG A 166 20.56 1.48 20.65
CA ARG A 166 19.93 0.87 21.82
C ARG A 166 18.43 0.81 21.63
N ARG A 167 17.84 -0.37 21.84
CA ARG A 167 16.38 -0.55 21.83
C ARG A 167 15.75 0.11 23.06
N LEU A 168 14.65 0.84 22.86
CA LEU A 168 13.92 1.56 23.89
C LEU A 168 12.63 0.89 24.29
N THR A 169 11.93 0.25 23.35
CA THR A 169 10.66 -0.44 23.60
C THR A 169 10.72 -1.89 23.15
N ASP A 170 9.86 -2.71 23.76
CA ASP A 170 9.61 -4.10 23.39
C ASP A 170 8.09 -4.33 23.42
N TRP A 171 7.37 -3.57 22.59
CA TRP A 171 5.92 -3.54 22.58
C TRP A 171 5.39 -4.31 21.37
N THR A 172 4.25 -4.96 21.56
CA THR A 172 3.49 -5.59 20.49
C THR A 172 2.25 -4.77 20.20
N GLY A 173 1.85 -4.77 18.92
CA GLY A 173 0.67 -4.06 18.53
C GLY A 173 0.84 -2.55 18.34
N PHE A 174 2.05 -2.06 18.11
CA PHE A 174 2.31 -0.64 17.87
C PHE A 174 3.02 -0.43 16.53
N ILE A 175 2.56 0.60 15.82
CA ILE A 175 3.25 1.18 14.67
C ILE A 175 3.50 2.64 15.03
N PHE A 176 4.75 2.99 15.22
CA PHE A 176 5.14 4.36 15.57
C PHE A 176 5.24 5.22 14.31
N VAL A 177 4.36 6.21 14.18
CA VAL A 177 4.34 7.14 13.05
C VAL A 177 4.42 8.56 13.59
N ASP A 178 5.10 9.44 12.85
CA ASP A 178 5.31 10.86 13.19
C ASP A 178 5.77 11.07 14.65
N PRO A 179 6.85 10.40 15.09
CA PRO A 179 7.35 10.55 16.45
C PRO A 179 7.88 11.95 16.69
N GLY A 180 7.61 12.48 17.87
CA GLY A 180 8.10 13.79 18.31
C GLY A 180 8.48 13.77 19.77
N LEU A 181 9.47 14.59 20.13
CA LEU A 181 9.87 14.82 21.50
C LEU A 181 9.63 16.28 21.88
N THR A 182 9.10 16.52 23.10
CA THR A 182 8.99 17.89 23.60
C THR A 182 10.37 18.53 23.78
N ALA A 183 10.45 19.85 23.69
CA ALA A 183 11.72 20.58 23.77
C ALA A 183 12.48 20.32 25.09
N ASP A 184 11.77 20.01 26.18
CA ASP A 184 12.36 19.61 27.47
C ASP A 184 12.77 18.12 27.50
N GLY A 185 12.49 17.35 26.43
CA GLY A 185 12.79 15.93 26.31
C GLY A 185 12.00 15.02 27.25
N ASN A 186 10.95 15.54 27.91
CA ASN A 186 10.23 14.79 28.95
C ASN A 186 9.06 13.98 28.39
N ARG A 187 8.51 14.36 27.24
CA ARG A 187 7.35 13.71 26.64
C ARG A 187 7.67 13.30 25.22
N PHE A 188 7.45 12.04 24.92
CA PHE A 188 7.49 11.49 23.58
C PHE A 188 6.05 11.33 23.08
N VAL A 189 5.76 11.87 21.92
CA VAL A 189 4.44 11.82 21.27
C VAL A 189 4.57 11.09 19.96
N PHE A 190 3.60 10.26 19.61
CA PHE A 190 3.56 9.56 18.34
C PHE A 190 2.11 9.22 17.96
N LEU A 191 1.89 8.95 16.71
CA LEU A 191 0.67 8.31 16.24
C LEU A 191 0.87 6.79 16.23
N ASN A 192 -0.03 6.06 16.88
CA ASN A 192 -0.17 4.62 16.66
C ASN A 192 -1.20 4.44 15.54
N VAL A 193 -0.71 4.13 14.36
CA VAL A 193 -1.54 3.98 13.15
C VAL A 193 -1.76 2.49 12.91
N ARG A 194 -3.02 2.07 12.87
CA ARG A 194 -3.36 0.68 12.57
C ARG A 194 -4.34 0.65 11.41
N PRO A 195 -3.85 0.31 10.22
CA PRO A 195 -4.73 -0.08 9.15
C PRO A 195 -5.29 -1.48 9.46
N GLN A 196 -6.59 -1.62 9.35
CA GLN A 196 -7.27 -2.91 9.45
C GLN A 196 -8.15 -3.07 8.24
N SER A 197 -8.18 -4.24 7.67
CA SER A 197 -9.14 -4.63 6.64
C SER A 197 -9.93 -5.83 7.12
N ASP A 198 -11.22 -5.77 6.87
CA ASP A 198 -12.15 -6.85 7.11
C ASP A 198 -12.90 -7.18 5.82
N VAL A 199 -13.36 -8.40 5.68
CA VAL A 199 -14.20 -8.79 4.55
C VAL A 199 -15.64 -8.36 4.80
N TYR A 200 -16.18 -7.52 3.93
CA TYR A 200 -17.57 -7.14 3.87
C TYR A 200 -18.25 -7.77 2.65
N VAL A 201 -19.51 -8.13 2.81
CA VAL A 201 -20.35 -8.63 1.72
C VAL A 201 -21.66 -7.86 1.71
N ALA A 202 -22.09 -7.40 0.55
CA ALA A 202 -23.34 -6.72 0.34
C ALA A 202 -24.17 -7.43 -0.74
N ALA A 203 -25.47 -7.58 -0.53
CA ALA A 203 -26.36 -8.14 -1.53
C ALA A 203 -26.61 -7.14 -2.66
N LEU A 204 -26.51 -7.62 -3.90
CA LEU A 204 -26.87 -6.91 -5.12
C LEU A 204 -28.33 -7.26 -5.49
N THR A 205 -29.16 -6.25 -5.65
CA THR A 205 -30.58 -6.40 -6.03
C THR A 205 -30.90 -5.62 -7.30
N ASN A 206 -32.08 -5.80 -7.85
CA ASN A 206 -32.55 -5.14 -9.07
C ASN A 206 -31.56 -5.28 -10.24
N GLY A 207 -31.09 -6.53 -10.49
CA GLY A 207 -30.12 -6.81 -11.55
C GLY A 207 -28.74 -6.14 -11.29
N GLY A 208 -28.34 -5.99 -10.03
CA GLY A 208 -27.06 -5.38 -9.63
C GLY A 208 -27.05 -3.84 -9.65
N SER A 209 -28.23 -3.20 -9.79
CA SER A 209 -28.34 -1.75 -9.78
C SER A 209 -28.56 -1.15 -8.39
N GLU A 210 -28.68 -1.97 -7.36
CA GLU A 210 -28.76 -1.56 -5.95
C GLU A 210 -27.87 -2.43 -5.09
N LEU A 211 -27.19 -1.80 -4.14
CA LEU A 211 -26.39 -2.49 -3.12
C LEU A 211 -27.09 -2.33 -1.76
N LYS A 212 -27.36 -3.43 -1.09
CA LYS A 212 -27.88 -3.42 0.29
C LYS A 212 -26.77 -3.05 1.26
N ALA A 213 -27.15 -2.76 2.51
CA ALA A 213 -26.16 -2.45 3.55
C ALA A 213 -25.12 -3.59 3.68
N PRO A 214 -23.82 -3.27 3.62
CA PRO A 214 -22.77 -4.27 3.76
C PRO A 214 -22.78 -4.91 5.14
N GLN A 215 -22.53 -6.21 5.18
CA GLN A 215 -22.35 -6.97 6.41
C GLN A 215 -20.89 -7.39 6.54
N ARG A 216 -20.30 -7.19 7.71
CA ARG A 216 -18.95 -7.67 8.02
C ARG A 216 -19.02 -9.19 8.19
N VAL A 217 -18.18 -9.92 7.46
CA VAL A 217 -18.10 -11.38 7.44
C VAL A 217 -17.02 -11.87 8.40
N THR A 218 -15.83 -11.29 8.34
CA THR A 218 -14.74 -11.60 9.28
C THR A 218 -14.91 -10.77 10.55
N LEU A 219 -14.77 -11.41 11.73
CA LEU A 219 -15.11 -10.80 13.02
C LEU A 219 -13.94 -10.76 14.00
N ASP A 220 -12.74 -11.15 13.57
CA ASP A 220 -11.54 -11.05 14.40
C ASP A 220 -10.87 -9.66 14.30
N GLU A 221 -9.78 -9.46 15.06
CA GLU A 221 -9.03 -8.19 15.10
C GLU A 221 -7.83 -8.19 14.14
N ARG A 222 -7.81 -9.12 13.19
CA ARG A 222 -6.72 -9.28 12.22
C ARG A 222 -7.08 -8.68 10.88
N THR A 223 -6.10 -8.63 10.01
CA THR A 223 -6.28 -8.12 8.67
C THR A 223 -6.76 -9.22 7.76
N ASP A 224 -7.96 -9.07 7.23
CA ASP A 224 -8.61 -10.02 6.33
C ASP A 224 -8.91 -9.37 4.98
N TRP A 225 -8.54 -10.05 3.90
CA TRP A 225 -8.81 -9.59 2.54
C TRP A 225 -9.62 -10.62 1.75
N PRO A 226 -10.63 -10.18 0.98
CA PRO A 226 -11.34 -11.07 0.09
C PRO A 226 -10.42 -11.50 -1.07
N GLY A 227 -10.41 -12.78 -1.40
CA GLY A 227 -9.58 -13.36 -2.46
C GLY A 227 -10.36 -13.99 -3.60
N GLY A 228 -11.53 -14.59 -3.32
CA GLY A 228 -12.37 -15.23 -4.33
C GLY A 228 -13.63 -15.85 -3.76
N TRP A 229 -14.51 -16.31 -4.63
CA TRP A 229 -15.76 -16.99 -4.30
C TRP A 229 -15.72 -18.46 -4.68
N SER A 230 -16.46 -19.31 -3.97
CA SER A 230 -16.85 -20.62 -4.48
C SER A 230 -17.77 -20.46 -5.68
N LEU A 231 -17.81 -21.47 -6.55
CA LEU A 231 -18.63 -21.42 -7.78
C LEU A 231 -20.14 -21.27 -7.46
N ASP A 232 -20.59 -21.79 -6.31
CA ASP A 232 -21.98 -21.67 -5.85
C ASP A 232 -22.29 -20.36 -5.11
N SER A 233 -21.30 -19.45 -4.99
CA SER A 233 -21.40 -18.14 -4.34
C SER A 233 -21.78 -18.19 -2.84
N LYS A 234 -21.53 -19.31 -2.15
CA LYS A 234 -21.87 -19.45 -0.72
C LYS A 234 -20.66 -19.31 0.21
N THR A 235 -19.46 -19.51 -0.31
CA THR A 235 -18.23 -19.48 0.47
C THR A 235 -17.27 -18.43 -0.13
N MET A 236 -16.66 -17.62 0.74
CA MET A 236 -15.60 -16.68 0.41
C MET A 236 -14.26 -17.33 0.73
N PHE A 237 -13.32 -17.29 -0.20
CA PHE A 237 -11.91 -17.50 0.08
C PHE A 237 -11.27 -16.14 0.42
N LEU A 238 -10.48 -16.13 1.47
CA LEU A 238 -9.82 -14.94 1.98
C LEU A 238 -8.38 -15.25 2.37
N TYR A 239 -7.57 -14.23 2.50
CA TYR A 239 -6.25 -14.34 3.10
C TYR A 239 -6.18 -13.45 4.34
N SER A 240 -5.53 -13.94 5.38
CA SER A 240 -5.56 -13.36 6.72
C SER A 240 -4.24 -13.55 7.44
N ASP A 241 -3.82 -12.54 8.21
CA ASP A 241 -2.62 -12.57 9.04
C ASP A 241 -2.86 -13.10 10.46
N ARG A 242 -3.99 -13.77 10.70
CA ARG A 242 -4.40 -14.27 12.03
C ARG A 242 -3.40 -15.20 12.71
N ASN A 243 -2.53 -15.84 11.94
CA ASN A 243 -1.44 -16.68 12.45
C ASN A 243 -0.04 -16.00 12.38
N GLY A 244 0.01 -14.68 12.20
CA GLY A 244 1.24 -13.89 12.14
C GLY A 244 1.87 -13.76 10.76
N ASN A 245 1.33 -14.43 9.75
CA ASN A 245 1.57 -14.21 8.32
C ASN A 245 0.29 -14.45 7.54
N PHE A 246 0.22 -13.91 6.33
CA PHE A 246 -0.93 -14.16 5.48
C PHE A 246 -1.00 -15.62 5.06
N ASP A 247 -2.08 -16.26 5.43
CA ASP A 247 -2.46 -17.61 5.07
C ASP A 247 -3.84 -17.62 4.38
N ILE A 248 -4.18 -18.72 3.71
CA ILE A 248 -5.44 -18.85 2.99
C ILE A 248 -6.49 -19.55 3.85
N TYR A 249 -7.66 -18.92 3.89
CA TYR A 249 -8.84 -19.41 4.61
C TYR A 249 -10.06 -19.43 3.70
N LYS A 250 -11.10 -20.14 4.11
CA LYS A 250 -12.44 -20.09 3.55
C LYS A 250 -13.47 -19.83 4.64
N GLN A 251 -14.54 -19.11 4.32
CA GLN A 251 -15.64 -18.86 5.26
C GLN A 251 -16.97 -18.82 4.52
N GLY A 252 -17.93 -19.59 4.98
CA GLY A 252 -19.31 -19.52 4.52
C GLY A 252 -19.97 -18.21 4.94
N LEU A 253 -20.84 -17.65 4.11
CA LEU A 253 -21.50 -16.36 4.39
C LEU A 253 -22.32 -16.36 5.70
N ASN A 254 -22.78 -17.51 6.14
CA ASN A 254 -23.55 -17.67 7.38
C ASN A 254 -22.72 -18.28 8.53
N GLU A 255 -21.43 -18.45 8.33
CA GLU A 255 -20.52 -19.01 9.32
C GLU A 255 -19.76 -17.89 10.05
N ARG A 256 -19.46 -18.13 11.33
CA ARG A 256 -18.74 -17.13 12.15
C ARG A 256 -17.23 -17.26 12.07
N ASN A 257 -16.75 -18.45 11.76
CA ASN A 257 -15.32 -18.75 11.79
C ASN A 257 -14.82 -19.15 10.41
N ALA A 258 -13.66 -18.64 10.05
CA ALA A 258 -12.95 -19.07 8.86
C ALA A 258 -12.19 -20.38 9.12
N GLU A 259 -12.20 -21.28 8.15
CA GLU A 259 -11.44 -22.52 8.15
C GLU A 259 -10.14 -22.38 7.34
N PRO A 260 -9.02 -22.93 7.83
CA PRO A 260 -7.76 -22.87 7.08
C PRO A 260 -7.84 -23.75 5.82
N VAL A 261 -7.24 -23.25 4.72
CA VAL A 261 -7.07 -23.95 3.44
C VAL A 261 -5.60 -24.21 3.16
N ALA A 262 -4.76 -23.22 3.31
CA ALA A 262 -3.31 -23.35 3.16
C ALA A 262 -2.60 -22.43 4.16
N THR A 263 -1.83 -23.04 5.07
CA THR A 263 -1.11 -22.35 6.13
C THR A 263 0.39 -22.72 6.09
N GLY A 264 1.23 -21.96 6.78
CA GLY A 264 2.66 -22.25 6.90
C GLY A 264 3.52 -21.01 7.11
N SER A 265 4.82 -21.13 6.94
CA SER A 265 5.80 -20.05 7.23
C SER A 265 5.86 -18.96 6.17
N ASP A 266 5.49 -19.28 4.93
CA ASP A 266 5.54 -18.36 3.80
C ASP A 266 4.26 -17.52 3.70
N GLU A 267 4.36 -16.34 3.11
CA GLU A 267 3.21 -15.48 2.82
C GLU A 267 2.37 -16.04 1.67
N LYS A 268 1.03 -16.07 1.84
CA LYS A 268 0.09 -16.61 0.86
C LYS A 268 -1.04 -15.59 0.61
N TRP A 269 -1.26 -15.25 -0.66
CA TRP A 269 -2.16 -14.17 -1.04
C TRP A 269 -3.06 -14.53 -2.21
N ALA A 270 -4.15 -13.75 -2.37
CA ALA A 270 -5.03 -13.74 -3.52
C ALA A 270 -5.60 -15.12 -3.92
N PRO A 271 -6.26 -15.84 -2.99
CA PRO A 271 -6.86 -17.15 -3.31
C PRO A 271 -7.97 -17.02 -4.35
N GLN A 272 -7.98 -17.92 -5.32
CA GLN A 272 -9.05 -18.07 -6.30
C GLN A 272 -9.36 -19.54 -6.56
N ILE A 273 -10.64 -19.85 -6.76
CA ILE A 273 -11.03 -21.21 -7.13
C ILE A 273 -10.74 -21.46 -8.61
N THR A 274 -10.34 -22.68 -8.93
CA THR A 274 -10.22 -23.12 -10.33
C THR A 274 -11.60 -23.26 -10.97
N PRO A 275 -11.71 -23.11 -12.31
CA PRO A 275 -12.98 -23.23 -13.02
C PRO A 275 -13.70 -24.56 -12.83
N ASP A 276 -12.97 -25.64 -12.54
CA ASP A 276 -13.53 -26.98 -12.24
C ASP A 276 -13.98 -27.14 -10.77
N GLY A 277 -13.75 -26.13 -9.94
CA GLY A 277 -14.13 -26.12 -8.52
C GLY A 277 -13.33 -27.06 -7.63
N LYS A 278 -12.23 -27.64 -8.10
CA LYS A 278 -11.49 -28.68 -7.34
C LYS A 278 -10.33 -28.14 -6.53
N TRP A 279 -9.79 -27.01 -6.93
CA TRP A 279 -8.56 -26.43 -6.35
C TRP A 279 -8.75 -24.99 -5.97
N VAL A 280 -8.06 -24.56 -4.93
CA VAL A 280 -7.78 -23.14 -4.63
C VAL A 280 -6.38 -22.83 -5.10
N LEU A 281 -6.24 -21.90 -6.03
CA LEU A 281 -4.97 -21.31 -6.43
C LEU A 281 -4.65 -20.15 -5.52
N TYR A 282 -3.38 -19.93 -5.22
CA TYR A 282 -2.90 -18.76 -4.49
C TYR A 282 -1.46 -18.45 -4.83
N MET A 283 -1.03 -17.25 -4.56
CA MET A 283 0.37 -16.84 -4.69
C MET A 283 1.09 -17.05 -3.38
N GLN A 284 2.35 -17.49 -3.43
CA GLN A 284 3.20 -17.73 -2.26
C GLN A 284 4.58 -17.13 -2.46
N TRP A 285 5.08 -16.45 -1.44
CA TRP A 285 6.44 -15.95 -1.34
C TRP A 285 7.09 -16.38 -0.04
N SER A 286 8.37 -16.73 -0.12
CA SER A 286 9.17 -16.95 1.09
C SER A 286 9.47 -15.60 1.76
N LYS A 287 9.39 -15.55 3.09
CA LYS A 287 9.77 -14.36 3.87
C LYS A 287 11.27 -14.14 3.81
N ALA A 288 11.68 -12.97 3.35
CA ALA A 288 13.05 -12.49 3.59
C ALA A 288 13.14 -11.94 5.02
N ILE A 289 13.87 -12.61 5.89
CA ILE A 289 13.97 -12.21 7.31
C ILE A 289 14.98 -11.05 7.49
N ASP A 290 16.08 -11.02 6.77
CA ASP A 290 17.12 -9.97 6.80
C ASP A 290 17.91 -9.93 5.46
N GLY A 291 17.23 -10.14 4.36
CA GLY A 291 17.85 -10.18 3.03
C GLY A 291 17.09 -9.34 2.03
N PRO A 292 17.54 -9.32 0.77
CA PRO A 292 16.81 -8.72 -0.32
C PRO A 292 15.40 -9.31 -0.38
N ALA A 293 14.42 -8.47 -0.72
CA ALA A 293 13.08 -8.95 -0.97
C ALA A 293 13.13 -10.08 -2.00
N VAL A 294 12.46 -11.19 -1.71
CA VAL A 294 12.46 -12.33 -2.63
C VAL A 294 11.62 -11.97 -3.84
N ASN A 295 12.27 -11.61 -4.94
CA ASN A 295 11.65 -11.22 -6.21
C ASN A 295 11.09 -12.39 -7.02
N SER A 296 10.96 -13.55 -6.42
CA SER A 296 10.36 -14.71 -7.06
C SER A 296 9.39 -15.39 -6.10
N GLY A 297 8.20 -15.61 -6.58
CA GLY A 297 7.16 -16.35 -5.87
C GLY A 297 6.70 -17.56 -6.70
N LYS A 298 5.64 -18.18 -6.22
CA LYS A 298 5.01 -19.32 -6.90
C LYS A 298 3.50 -19.13 -6.94
N ILE A 299 2.87 -19.59 -8.00
CA ILE A 299 1.47 -19.95 -7.96
C ILE A 299 1.39 -21.37 -7.43
N MET A 300 0.64 -21.54 -6.35
CA MET A 300 0.37 -22.81 -5.68
C MET A 300 -1.08 -23.21 -5.92
N ARG A 301 -1.37 -24.49 -5.77
CA ARG A 301 -2.73 -25.04 -5.70
C ARG A 301 -2.91 -25.90 -4.46
N SER A 302 -4.06 -25.80 -3.83
CA SER A 302 -4.47 -26.64 -2.71
C SER A 302 -5.79 -27.34 -3.04
N PRO A 303 -5.93 -28.68 -2.87
CA PRO A 303 -7.18 -29.36 -3.17
C PRO A 303 -8.27 -28.96 -2.17
N LEU A 304 -9.46 -28.61 -2.66
CA LEU A 304 -10.60 -28.29 -1.76
C LEU A 304 -11.05 -29.48 -0.89
N ALA A 305 -10.80 -30.70 -1.34
CA ALA A 305 -11.08 -31.92 -0.59
C ALA A 305 -10.08 -32.18 0.56
N GLY A 306 -9.10 -31.30 0.74
CA GLY A 306 -7.98 -31.49 1.67
C GLY A 306 -6.81 -32.24 1.03
N GLY A 307 -5.62 -32.05 1.58
CA GLY A 307 -4.38 -32.63 1.09
C GLY A 307 -3.25 -31.59 0.96
N PRO A 308 -2.04 -32.00 0.58
CA PRO A 308 -0.90 -31.10 0.46
C PRO A 308 -1.07 -30.13 -0.72
N SER A 309 -0.53 -28.94 -0.54
CA SER A 309 -0.43 -27.95 -1.62
C SER A 309 0.70 -28.32 -2.59
N GLU A 310 0.51 -27.97 -3.86
CA GLU A 310 1.47 -28.25 -4.94
C GLU A 310 1.81 -26.97 -5.70
N ALA A 311 3.06 -26.85 -6.14
CA ALA A 311 3.48 -25.73 -6.99
C ALA A 311 2.97 -25.93 -8.42
N VAL A 312 2.39 -24.86 -9.00
CA VAL A 312 1.94 -24.82 -10.38
C VAL A 312 3.02 -24.23 -11.28
N MET A 313 3.58 -23.09 -10.87
CA MET A 313 4.61 -22.38 -11.64
C MET A 313 5.31 -21.31 -10.80
N ASP A 314 6.51 -20.93 -11.23
CA ASP A 314 7.22 -19.78 -10.69
C ASP A 314 6.69 -18.47 -11.30
N ILE A 315 6.69 -17.40 -10.50
CA ILE A 315 6.34 -16.04 -10.91
C ILE A 315 7.45 -15.07 -10.51
N LYS A 316 7.64 -14.01 -11.29
CA LYS A 316 8.64 -12.97 -11.04
C LYS A 316 7.99 -11.74 -10.41
N GLY A 317 8.75 -11.05 -9.59
CA GLY A 317 8.29 -9.87 -8.87
C GLY A 317 7.67 -10.24 -7.53
N HIS A 318 7.46 -9.24 -6.70
CA HIS A 318 6.71 -9.30 -5.45
C HIS A 318 5.57 -8.28 -5.59
N PRO A 319 4.33 -8.58 -5.20
CA PRO A 319 3.30 -7.56 -5.19
C PRO A 319 3.76 -6.45 -4.25
N GLU A 320 4.20 -5.35 -4.85
CA GLU A 320 4.66 -4.18 -4.09
C GLU A 320 3.50 -3.63 -3.29
N THR A 321 3.78 -3.42 -2.03
CA THR A 321 2.88 -2.74 -1.13
C THR A 321 3.33 -1.30 -1.03
N LEU A 322 2.48 -0.33 -1.33
CA LEU A 322 2.75 1.06 -1.01
C LEU A 322 3.11 1.15 0.49
N PHE A 323 4.31 1.67 0.79
CA PHE A 323 4.86 1.78 2.16
C PHE A 323 5.23 0.45 2.86
N GLY A 324 5.42 -0.65 2.12
CA GLY A 324 5.75 -1.94 2.73
C GLY A 324 4.62 -2.56 3.55
N ASP A 325 3.40 -2.05 3.41
CA ASP A 325 2.19 -2.55 4.04
C ASP A 325 1.29 -3.19 2.97
N PRO A 326 0.97 -4.49 3.07
CA PRO A 326 0.10 -5.16 2.11
C PRO A 326 -1.31 -4.58 2.06
N THR A 327 -1.68 -3.71 3.00
CA THR A 327 -2.99 -3.07 3.06
C THR A 327 -3.18 -1.93 2.06
N TYR A 328 -2.11 -1.41 1.44
CA TYR A 328 -2.15 -0.25 0.54
C TYR A 328 -1.72 -0.55 -0.91
N SER A 329 -1.88 -1.76 -1.41
CA SER A 329 -1.51 -2.03 -2.80
C SER A 329 -2.62 -1.64 -3.78
N VAL A 330 -2.45 -0.51 -4.43
CA VAL A 330 -3.05 -0.26 -5.74
C VAL A 330 -2.12 -0.92 -6.76
N GLY A 331 -2.62 -1.88 -7.56
CA GLY A 331 -1.84 -2.45 -8.66
C GLY A 331 -0.73 -3.43 -8.27
N GLY A 332 -0.93 -4.29 -7.26
CA GLY A 332 0.05 -5.33 -6.93
C GLY A 332 0.26 -6.34 -8.07
N PHE A 333 1.41 -6.26 -8.75
CA PHE A 333 1.84 -7.25 -9.74
C PHE A 333 3.05 -8.03 -9.20
N PRO A 334 3.11 -9.36 -9.44
CA PRO A 334 2.19 -10.16 -10.26
C PRO A 334 0.84 -10.39 -9.59
N SER A 335 -0.19 -10.59 -10.38
CA SER A 335 -1.51 -11.01 -9.93
C SER A 335 -2.22 -11.88 -10.98
N PHE A 336 -3.20 -12.69 -10.60
CA PHE A 336 -3.87 -13.56 -11.54
C PHE A 336 -5.39 -13.57 -11.36
N ARG A 337 -6.11 -13.98 -12.41
CA ARG A 337 -7.55 -14.21 -12.41
C ARG A 337 -7.87 -15.49 -13.18
N CYS A 338 -8.88 -16.22 -12.70
CA CYS A 338 -9.37 -17.41 -13.39
C CYS A 338 -10.75 -17.16 -13.98
N ARG A 339 -11.05 -17.80 -15.10
CA ARG A 339 -12.33 -17.70 -15.80
C ARG A 339 -13.42 -18.37 -14.98
N LEU A 340 -14.61 -17.77 -14.93
CA LEU A 340 -15.73 -18.33 -14.19
C LEU A 340 -16.56 -19.33 -15.03
N HIS A 341 -16.58 -19.19 -16.37
CA HIS A 341 -17.56 -19.85 -17.25
C HIS A 341 -16.99 -20.48 -18.54
N ALA A 342 -15.72 -20.78 -18.63
CA ALA A 342 -15.15 -21.29 -19.89
C ALA A 342 -14.13 -22.40 -19.67
N PRO A 343 -13.72 -23.14 -20.74
CA PRO A 343 -12.76 -24.22 -20.57
C PRO A 343 -11.52 -23.72 -19.82
N SER A 344 -11.03 -24.58 -18.95
CA SER A 344 -9.96 -24.35 -17.97
C SER A 344 -8.88 -23.36 -18.42
N GLY A 345 -8.70 -22.28 -17.68
CA GLY A 345 -7.61 -21.35 -17.93
C GLY A 345 -7.68 -20.12 -17.02
N CYS A 346 -6.52 -19.69 -16.62
CA CYS A 346 -6.32 -18.49 -15.84
C CYS A 346 -5.41 -17.51 -16.62
N VAL A 347 -5.43 -16.26 -16.23
CA VAL A 347 -4.58 -15.21 -16.79
C VAL A 347 -3.73 -14.65 -15.67
N LEU A 348 -2.42 -14.64 -15.87
CA LEU A 348 -1.43 -13.99 -15.04
C LEU A 348 -1.13 -12.63 -15.65
N ALA A 349 -1.12 -11.58 -14.82
CA ALA A 349 -0.65 -10.25 -15.16
C ALA A 349 0.68 -10.01 -14.46
N GLU A 350 1.69 -9.62 -15.22
CA GLU A 350 3.04 -9.32 -14.73
C GLU A 350 3.48 -7.92 -15.16
N LYS A 351 4.35 -7.31 -14.36
CA LYS A 351 4.94 -6.00 -14.60
C LYS A 351 5.98 -6.10 -15.74
N GLY A 352 5.83 -5.28 -16.76
CA GLY A 352 6.82 -5.03 -17.80
C GLY A 352 7.29 -3.56 -17.75
N ASP A 353 8.19 -3.19 -18.66
CA ASP A 353 8.61 -1.79 -18.77
C ASP A 353 7.45 -0.93 -19.30
N LYS A 354 6.86 -0.09 -18.41
CA LYS A 354 5.69 0.75 -18.66
C LYS A 354 4.52 0.01 -19.34
N GLN A 355 4.33 -1.24 -19.00
CA GLN A 355 3.25 -2.05 -19.53
C GLN A 355 2.89 -3.20 -18.59
N ILE A 356 1.66 -3.69 -18.69
CA ILE A 356 1.23 -4.95 -18.09
C ILE A 356 1.25 -6.03 -19.16
N VAL A 357 1.86 -7.18 -18.84
CA VAL A 357 1.92 -8.35 -19.71
C VAL A 357 0.93 -9.40 -19.20
N PHE A 358 -0.01 -9.78 -20.02
CA PHE A 358 -1.00 -10.82 -19.72
C PHE A 358 -0.61 -12.16 -20.35
N THR A 359 -0.48 -13.18 -19.51
CA THR A 359 -0.05 -14.53 -19.91
C THR A 359 -1.10 -15.56 -19.52
N ALA A 360 -1.50 -16.44 -20.42
CA ALA A 360 -2.34 -17.57 -20.07
C ALA A 360 -1.58 -18.58 -19.21
N PHE A 361 -2.26 -19.22 -18.29
CA PHE A 361 -1.73 -20.41 -17.62
C PHE A 361 -2.84 -21.41 -17.30
N ASP A 362 -2.45 -22.66 -17.22
CA ASP A 362 -3.31 -23.78 -16.84
C ASP A 362 -3.04 -24.16 -15.39
N PRO A 363 -4.08 -24.28 -14.53
CA PRO A 363 -3.91 -24.64 -13.13
C PRO A 363 -3.17 -25.95 -12.86
N LEU A 364 -3.11 -26.85 -13.84
CA LEU A 364 -2.46 -28.16 -13.73
C LEU A 364 -1.11 -28.23 -14.45
N GLN A 365 -0.95 -27.47 -15.55
CA GLN A 365 0.20 -27.58 -16.46
C GLN A 365 1.13 -26.35 -16.40
N GLY A 366 0.72 -25.26 -15.72
CA GLY A 366 1.50 -24.04 -15.56
C GLY A 366 1.38 -23.07 -16.75
N ARG A 367 2.43 -22.30 -16.98
CA ARG A 367 2.50 -21.17 -17.91
C ARG A 367 2.26 -21.59 -19.37
N LYS A 368 1.47 -20.78 -20.07
CA LYS A 368 1.14 -20.93 -21.51
C LYS A 368 1.62 -19.70 -22.30
N ALA A 369 0.93 -19.38 -23.38
CA ALA A 369 1.28 -18.27 -24.26
C ALA A 369 0.98 -16.90 -23.66
N GLU A 370 1.76 -15.90 -24.03
CA GLU A 370 1.44 -14.49 -23.87
C GLU A 370 0.18 -14.17 -24.68
N LEU A 371 -0.75 -13.43 -24.06
CA LEU A 371 -2.04 -13.09 -24.68
C LEU A 371 -2.08 -11.65 -25.17
N ALA A 372 -1.65 -10.70 -24.32
CA ALA A 372 -1.73 -9.28 -24.62
C ALA A 372 -0.71 -8.47 -23.79
N LYS A 373 -0.42 -7.25 -24.28
CA LYS A 373 0.31 -6.22 -23.54
C LYS A 373 -0.50 -4.93 -23.57
N ILE A 374 -0.58 -4.26 -22.43
CA ILE A 374 -1.25 -2.96 -22.32
C ILE A 374 -0.23 -1.93 -21.82
N SER A 375 -0.02 -0.89 -22.63
CA SER A 375 0.89 0.22 -22.29
C SER A 375 0.24 1.10 -21.23
N VAL A 376 0.67 0.96 -19.99
CA VAL A 376 0.21 1.67 -18.81
C VAL A 376 1.29 1.50 -17.73
N ASP A 377 1.42 2.48 -16.83
CA ASP A 377 2.29 2.32 -15.67
C ASP A 377 1.69 1.28 -14.72
N PRO A 378 2.35 0.11 -14.52
CA PRO A 378 1.81 -0.93 -13.65
C PRO A 378 1.65 -0.49 -12.20
N ASP A 379 2.49 0.45 -11.72
CA ASP A 379 2.49 0.89 -10.31
C ASP A 379 1.26 1.73 -9.94
N SER A 380 0.53 2.20 -10.95
CA SER A 380 -0.71 2.94 -10.79
C SER A 380 -1.94 2.22 -11.37
N ALA A 381 -1.83 0.94 -11.72
CA ALA A 381 -2.89 0.24 -12.44
C ALA A 381 -3.51 -0.90 -11.63
N ASN A 382 -4.84 -1.05 -11.75
CA ASN A 382 -5.59 -2.23 -11.33
C ASN A 382 -6.22 -2.92 -12.54
N TRP A 383 -6.53 -4.19 -12.41
CA TRP A 383 -7.16 -4.93 -13.51
C TRP A 383 -8.09 -6.03 -13.04
N ASP A 384 -8.96 -6.46 -13.94
CA ASP A 384 -9.79 -7.65 -13.75
C ASP A 384 -10.08 -8.35 -15.09
N LEU A 385 -10.39 -9.66 -15.02
CA LEU A 385 -10.71 -10.52 -16.16
C LEU A 385 -12.22 -10.61 -16.34
N SER A 386 -12.72 -10.42 -17.57
CA SER A 386 -14.14 -10.62 -17.87
C SER A 386 -14.60 -12.05 -17.54
N PRO A 387 -15.86 -12.26 -17.14
CA PRO A 387 -16.36 -13.59 -16.75
C PRO A 387 -16.22 -14.65 -17.86
N ASP A 388 -16.26 -14.24 -19.12
CA ASP A 388 -16.04 -15.11 -20.29
C ASP A 388 -14.55 -15.33 -20.58
N GLY A 389 -13.64 -14.62 -19.86
CA GLY A 389 -12.19 -14.75 -20.02
C GLY A 389 -11.63 -14.21 -21.33
N THR A 390 -12.37 -13.40 -22.07
CA THR A 390 -11.94 -12.89 -23.38
C THR A 390 -11.37 -11.48 -23.35
N ARG A 391 -11.68 -10.71 -22.30
CA ARG A 391 -11.29 -9.31 -22.17
C ARG A 391 -10.71 -9.04 -20.79
N VAL A 392 -9.86 -8.04 -20.69
CA VAL A 392 -9.40 -7.47 -19.43
C VAL A 392 -9.85 -6.03 -19.36
N VAL A 393 -10.19 -5.59 -18.16
CA VAL A 393 -10.32 -4.17 -17.81
C VAL A 393 -9.09 -3.75 -17.04
N VAL A 394 -8.54 -2.57 -17.37
CA VAL A 394 -7.44 -1.92 -16.65
C VAL A 394 -7.90 -0.54 -16.26
N SER A 395 -7.84 -0.21 -14.97
CA SER A 395 -8.05 1.14 -14.45
C SER A 395 -6.71 1.74 -14.01
N ILE A 396 -6.56 3.05 -14.22
CA ILE A 396 -5.36 3.79 -13.81
C ILE A 396 -5.74 4.64 -12.59
N PHE A 397 -4.97 4.50 -11.53
CA PHE A 397 -5.08 5.35 -10.35
C PHE A 397 -4.36 6.67 -10.63
N ASP A 398 -5.12 7.73 -10.91
CA ASP A 398 -4.61 9.08 -11.11
C ASP A 398 -5.50 10.07 -10.35
N TYR A 399 -4.88 11.00 -9.61
CA TYR A 399 -5.57 12.05 -8.87
C TYR A 399 -6.33 13.05 -9.77
N LYS A 400 -6.02 13.09 -11.06
CA LYS A 400 -6.58 14.09 -12.01
C LYS A 400 -7.64 13.53 -12.95
N ALA A 401 -7.51 12.27 -13.33
CA ALA A 401 -8.41 11.64 -14.29
C ALA A 401 -8.48 10.14 -14.03
N ALA A 402 -9.67 9.56 -14.11
CA ALA A 402 -9.84 8.12 -14.08
C ALA A 402 -10.02 7.61 -15.50
N ASP A 403 -9.02 6.92 -15.99
CA ASP A 403 -9.07 6.24 -17.29
C ASP A 403 -9.26 4.74 -17.08
N ILE A 404 -10.24 4.18 -17.78
CA ILE A 404 -10.46 2.74 -17.87
C ILE A 404 -10.22 2.31 -19.31
N GLN A 405 -9.47 1.24 -19.48
CA GLN A 405 -9.25 0.59 -20.77
C GLN A 405 -9.81 -0.83 -20.72
N ILE A 406 -10.59 -1.19 -21.73
CA ILE A 406 -11.02 -2.58 -21.95
C ILE A 406 -10.31 -3.11 -23.18
N ALA A 407 -9.52 -4.17 -23.00
CA ALA A 407 -8.76 -4.79 -24.07
C ALA A 407 -9.19 -6.25 -24.29
N SER A 408 -9.23 -6.66 -25.54
CA SER A 408 -9.39 -8.08 -25.91
C SER A 408 -8.07 -8.82 -25.73
N LEU A 409 -8.12 -10.00 -25.12
CA LEU A 409 -6.97 -10.89 -25.02
C LEU A 409 -6.59 -11.57 -26.36
N ALA A 410 -7.44 -11.45 -27.36
CA ALA A 410 -7.14 -11.85 -28.75
C ALA A 410 -6.44 -10.74 -29.56
N GLY A 411 -6.14 -9.60 -28.95
CA GLY A 411 -5.54 -8.43 -29.59
C GLY A 411 -6.57 -7.38 -30.04
N GLY A 412 -6.07 -6.29 -30.60
CA GLY A 412 -6.87 -5.14 -31.06
C GLY A 412 -6.62 -3.88 -30.23
N THR A 413 -7.25 -2.78 -30.65
CA THR A 413 -7.13 -1.51 -29.95
C THR A 413 -8.02 -1.49 -28.70
N PRO A 414 -7.48 -1.18 -27.51
CA PRO A 414 -8.28 -1.06 -26.30
C PRO A 414 -9.38 0.00 -26.42
N GLN A 415 -10.57 -0.29 -25.91
CA GLN A 415 -11.65 0.67 -25.76
C GLN A 415 -11.38 1.50 -24.49
N LYS A 416 -11.39 2.82 -24.62
CA LYS A 416 -11.29 3.74 -23.47
C LYS A 416 -12.69 4.14 -23.00
N LEU A 417 -12.88 4.14 -21.68
CA LEU A 417 -14.11 4.59 -21.04
C LEU A 417 -13.78 5.72 -20.05
N SER A 418 -14.53 6.82 -20.15
CA SER A 418 -14.47 7.89 -19.15
C SER A 418 -15.47 7.61 -18.03
N VAL A 419 -15.04 7.79 -16.80
CA VAL A 419 -15.84 7.53 -15.59
C VAL A 419 -16.15 8.80 -14.80
N MET A 420 -15.97 9.97 -15.42
CA MET A 420 -16.30 11.25 -14.75
C MET A 420 -17.69 11.21 -14.10
N PRO A 421 -17.88 11.78 -12.88
CA PRO A 421 -16.90 12.62 -12.15
C PRO A 421 -16.00 11.87 -11.15
N TRP A 422 -15.97 10.53 -11.19
CA TRP A 422 -15.15 9.73 -10.28
C TRP A 422 -13.70 9.68 -10.76
N THR A 423 -12.79 9.89 -9.82
CA THR A 423 -11.34 9.86 -10.01
C THR A 423 -10.74 8.89 -8.98
N GLU A 424 -9.43 8.70 -8.97
CA GLU A 424 -8.72 7.89 -7.97
C GLU A 424 -9.35 6.49 -7.81
N LEU A 425 -9.33 5.70 -8.88
CA LEU A 425 -9.93 4.36 -8.87
C LEU A 425 -9.07 3.37 -8.10
N GLY A 426 -9.44 3.09 -6.85
CA GLY A 426 -8.77 2.11 -5.99
C GLY A 426 -9.01 0.66 -6.40
N ALA A 427 -10.15 0.37 -7.04
CA ALA A 427 -10.46 -0.97 -7.54
C ALA A 427 -11.38 -0.95 -8.77
N VAL A 428 -11.24 -1.98 -9.60
CA VAL A 428 -12.14 -2.27 -10.71
C VAL A 428 -12.46 -3.77 -10.74
N ALA A 429 -13.72 -4.13 -11.01
CA ALA A 429 -14.13 -5.53 -11.20
C ALA A 429 -15.23 -5.66 -12.26
N TRP A 430 -15.22 -6.74 -13.02
CA TRP A 430 -16.31 -7.08 -13.93
C TRP A 430 -17.53 -7.56 -13.13
N ALA A 431 -18.71 -7.07 -13.47
CA ALA A 431 -19.93 -7.70 -13.00
C ALA A 431 -20.08 -9.10 -13.63
N ALA A 432 -20.74 -10.02 -12.92
CA ALA A 432 -20.92 -11.40 -13.38
C ALA A 432 -21.63 -11.53 -14.76
N ASP A 433 -22.42 -10.52 -15.15
CA ASP A 433 -23.10 -10.46 -16.42
C ASP A 433 -22.17 -10.09 -17.62
N GLY A 434 -20.92 -9.69 -17.35
CA GLY A 434 -19.96 -9.23 -18.36
C GLY A 434 -20.36 -7.99 -19.14
N LYS A 435 -21.40 -7.24 -18.67
CA LYS A 435 -21.97 -6.06 -19.33
C LYS A 435 -21.76 -4.77 -18.56
N SER A 436 -21.23 -4.85 -17.36
CA SER A 436 -20.94 -3.71 -16.52
C SER A 436 -19.69 -3.96 -15.65
N LEU A 437 -19.15 -2.87 -15.10
CA LEU A 437 -18.03 -2.88 -14.16
C LEU A 437 -18.51 -2.35 -12.81
N PHE A 438 -17.89 -2.81 -11.73
CA PHE A 438 -17.92 -2.15 -10.44
C PHE A 438 -16.60 -1.41 -10.24
N LEU A 439 -16.66 -0.19 -9.73
CA LEU A 439 -15.54 0.70 -9.50
C LEU A 439 -15.57 1.15 -8.04
N ALA A 440 -14.43 1.20 -7.39
CA ALA A 440 -14.24 1.91 -6.12
C ALA A 440 -13.46 3.19 -6.40
N SER A 441 -14.10 4.34 -6.23
CA SER A 441 -13.45 5.66 -6.35
C SER A 441 -13.20 6.21 -4.96
N ILE A 442 -11.93 6.45 -4.67
CA ILE A 442 -11.45 6.97 -3.38
C ILE A 442 -11.35 8.50 -3.48
N SER A 443 -11.65 9.20 -2.43
CA SER A 443 -11.52 10.65 -2.34
C SER A 443 -11.32 11.07 -0.89
N SER A 444 -10.94 12.33 -0.64
CA SER A 444 -10.88 12.90 0.70
C SER A 444 -12.22 12.87 1.47
N ARG A 445 -13.33 12.53 0.79
CA ARG A 445 -14.67 12.36 1.36
C ARG A 445 -15.09 10.90 1.51
N GLY A 446 -14.12 9.96 1.43
CA GLY A 446 -14.33 8.52 1.49
C GLY A 446 -14.53 7.87 0.13
N THR A 447 -14.87 6.60 0.13
CA THR A 447 -15.01 5.78 -1.08
C THR A 447 -16.46 5.72 -1.57
N SER A 448 -16.61 5.75 -2.89
CA SER A 448 -17.85 5.49 -3.61
C SER A 448 -17.73 4.20 -4.40
N ILE A 449 -18.69 3.28 -4.26
CA ILE A 449 -18.85 2.12 -5.16
C ILE A 449 -19.84 2.50 -6.25
N VAL A 450 -19.38 2.38 -7.49
CA VAL A 450 -20.12 2.78 -8.68
C VAL A 450 -20.30 1.58 -9.60
N ARG A 451 -21.48 1.37 -10.16
CA ARG A 451 -21.70 0.47 -11.28
C ARG A 451 -21.60 1.25 -12.58
N MET A 452 -20.74 0.81 -13.47
CA MET A 452 -20.52 1.40 -14.80
C MET A 452 -20.93 0.41 -15.88
N PRO A 453 -22.13 0.53 -16.46
CA PRO A 453 -22.50 -0.24 -17.65
C PRO A 453 -21.57 0.09 -18.83
N LEU A 454 -21.28 -0.90 -19.68
CA LEU A 454 -20.47 -0.68 -20.89
C LEU A 454 -21.20 0.22 -21.89
N THR A 455 -22.52 0.29 -21.79
CA THR A 455 -23.39 1.19 -22.55
C THR A 455 -24.33 1.90 -21.59
N GLY A 456 -24.28 3.22 -21.55
CA GLY A 456 -25.08 4.02 -20.60
C GLY A 456 -24.22 4.76 -19.59
N GLY A 457 -24.86 5.41 -18.63
CA GLY A 457 -24.19 6.21 -17.61
C GLY A 457 -23.88 5.43 -16.33
N PRO A 458 -22.87 5.85 -15.58
CA PRO A 458 -22.52 5.25 -14.29
C PRO A 458 -23.59 5.52 -13.22
N LYS A 459 -23.73 4.60 -12.27
CA LYS A 459 -24.68 4.68 -11.16
C LYS A 459 -23.95 4.50 -9.83
N LEU A 460 -24.10 5.47 -8.92
CA LEU A 460 -23.63 5.34 -7.54
C LEU A 460 -24.47 4.28 -6.81
N LEU A 461 -23.80 3.29 -6.21
CA LEU A 461 -24.44 2.24 -5.45
C LEU A 461 -24.28 2.43 -3.94
N PHE A 462 -23.11 2.90 -3.50
CA PHE A 462 -22.74 3.01 -2.09
C PHE A 462 -21.72 4.14 -1.90
N LYS A 463 -21.75 4.78 -0.74
CA LYS A 463 -20.75 5.76 -0.34
C LYS A 463 -20.50 5.67 1.15
N GLN A 464 -19.21 5.65 1.55
CA GLN A 464 -18.77 5.60 2.93
C GLN A 464 -17.60 6.55 3.18
N PRO A 465 -17.72 7.49 4.13
CA PRO A 465 -16.73 8.54 4.32
C PRO A 465 -15.37 8.09 4.87
N SER A 466 -15.31 6.95 5.57
CA SER A 466 -14.13 6.54 6.35
C SER A 466 -13.44 5.28 5.81
N TRP A 467 -13.82 4.82 4.64
CA TRP A 467 -13.31 3.57 4.06
C TRP A 467 -12.51 3.85 2.80
N ASP A 468 -11.36 3.20 2.67
CA ASP A 468 -10.62 3.13 1.42
C ASP A 468 -10.75 1.70 0.88
N ILE A 469 -11.40 1.55 -0.28
CA ILE A 469 -11.71 0.24 -0.85
C ILE A 469 -10.78 -0.01 -2.03
N PHE A 470 -9.89 -1.00 -1.89
CA PHE A 470 -8.91 -1.40 -2.90
C PHE A 470 -9.21 -2.75 -3.56
N SER A 471 -10.25 -3.44 -3.15
CA SER A 471 -10.67 -4.69 -3.75
C SER A 471 -12.19 -4.79 -3.89
N LEU A 472 -12.65 -5.25 -5.04
CA LEU A 472 -14.07 -5.52 -5.33
C LEU A 472 -14.16 -6.92 -5.94
N MET A 473 -15.06 -7.76 -5.40
CA MET A 473 -15.25 -9.14 -5.85
C MET A 473 -16.73 -9.48 -5.99
N PRO A 474 -17.30 -9.31 -7.16
CA PRO A 474 -18.64 -9.81 -7.43
C PRO A 474 -18.71 -11.34 -7.32
N SER A 475 -19.79 -11.86 -6.72
CA SER A 475 -20.03 -13.31 -6.71
C SER A 475 -20.32 -13.86 -8.12
N PRO A 476 -19.97 -15.11 -8.43
CA PRO A 476 -20.23 -15.74 -9.73
C PRO A 476 -21.68 -15.64 -10.22
N ASP A 477 -22.63 -15.73 -9.29
CA ASP A 477 -24.06 -15.63 -9.59
C ASP A 477 -24.61 -14.18 -9.65
N GLY A 478 -23.74 -13.18 -9.40
CA GLY A 478 -24.08 -11.76 -9.46
C GLY A 478 -24.99 -11.26 -8.32
N ARG A 479 -25.22 -12.05 -7.27
CA ARG A 479 -26.09 -11.67 -6.15
C ARG A 479 -25.37 -10.92 -5.03
N TYR A 480 -24.05 -10.99 -4.97
CA TYR A 480 -23.26 -10.37 -3.91
C TYR A 480 -22.08 -9.60 -4.49
N LEU A 481 -21.64 -8.60 -3.75
CA LEU A 481 -20.38 -7.91 -3.93
C LEU A 481 -19.61 -7.98 -2.61
N ALA A 482 -18.44 -8.64 -2.63
CA ALA A 482 -17.52 -8.62 -1.52
C ALA A 482 -16.45 -7.54 -1.74
N PHE A 483 -15.96 -6.96 -0.65
CA PHE A 483 -14.89 -5.98 -0.66
C PHE A 483 -14.17 -5.92 0.69
N GLY A 484 -12.91 -5.48 0.67
CA GLY A 484 -12.08 -5.24 1.85
C GLY A 484 -11.81 -3.74 1.98
N PRO A 485 -12.55 -3.00 2.82
CA PRO A 485 -12.18 -1.64 3.12
C PRO A 485 -10.98 -1.62 4.06
N VAL A 486 -10.05 -0.72 3.80
CA VAL A 486 -9.04 -0.33 4.78
C VAL A 486 -9.63 0.74 5.68
N ILE A 487 -9.66 0.45 6.97
CA ILE A 487 -10.06 1.39 8.02
C ILE A 487 -8.81 1.73 8.81
N THR A 488 -8.29 2.92 8.61
CA THR A 488 -7.11 3.37 9.34
C THR A 488 -7.55 4.04 10.64
N THR A 489 -7.19 3.47 11.76
CA THR A 489 -7.29 4.12 13.06
C THR A 489 -5.95 4.74 13.41
N ALA A 490 -5.95 6.05 13.71
CA ALA A 490 -4.77 6.75 14.17
C ALA A 490 -5.07 7.34 15.56
N ASN A 491 -4.34 6.90 16.56
CA ASN A 491 -4.46 7.39 17.93
C ASN A 491 -3.17 8.11 18.32
N ALA A 492 -3.29 9.34 18.82
CA ALA A 492 -2.16 10.05 19.38
C ALA A 492 -1.84 9.52 20.79
N TRP A 493 -0.62 9.11 20.98
CA TRP A 493 -0.10 8.58 22.25
C TRP A 493 0.97 9.49 22.81
N THR A 494 1.00 9.58 24.13
CA THR A 494 2.06 10.31 24.86
C THR A 494 2.68 9.39 25.90
N ILE A 495 3.99 9.26 25.84
CA ILE A 495 4.79 8.64 26.92
C ILE A 495 5.33 9.78 27.78
N ALA A 496 4.84 9.86 29.02
CA ALA A 496 5.39 10.75 30.02
C ALA A 496 6.65 10.10 30.65
N SER A 497 7.66 10.88 30.95
CA SER A 497 8.93 10.41 31.52
C SER A 497 9.65 9.42 30.59
N PHE A 498 9.83 9.80 29.32
CA PHE A 498 10.63 9.04 28.37
C PHE A 498 12.04 8.80 28.96
N PRO A 499 12.57 7.56 28.95
CA PRO A 499 13.75 7.23 29.74
C PRO A 499 14.95 8.10 29.40
N ARG A 500 15.37 8.89 30.39
CA ARG A 500 16.68 9.55 30.41
C ARG A 500 17.65 8.58 31.10
N LYS A 501 18.50 7.89 30.36
CA LYS A 501 19.69 7.24 30.94
C LYS A 501 20.90 7.52 30.11
#